data_de2251c15813fe2e2d92f441f5cacda0
#
_entry.id   de2251c15813fe2e2d92f441f5cacda0
#
_cell.length_a   1.000
_cell.length_b   1.000
_cell.length_c   1.000
_cell.angle_alpha   90.00
_cell.angle_beta   90.00
_cell.angle_gamma   90.00
#
_symmetry.space_group_name_H-M   'P 1'
#
loop_
_entity.id
_entity.type
_entity.pdbx_description
1 polymer ?
#
loop_
_entity_poly.entity_id
_entity_poly.type
_entity_poly.pdbx_seq_one_letter_code
_entity_poly.pdbx_strand_id
1 'polypeptide(L)'
;MLALPLLLIRAYQLVRQYKEWLTLLQTDHAASSGLSVQGWLQVWFGYTPAKGSILVFGLFILLVGVWAVYRSNTRASRWQLWGAFLMWVVIFNHKAESPTYVLALCGAGIWYTTRKKHRMAESILLLLVFIFASLTPTDLFPASIRRQWVEPYLLKALPCIVLWGVIMWGLILPAFKKTTQDPKS
;
A
#
# COMPACT_ATOMS: atom_id res chain seq x y z
N MET A 1 -11.42 14.24 -21.63
CA MET A 1 -12.45 13.74 -20.69
C MET A 1 -13.01 14.80 -19.73
N LEU A 2 -12.26 15.81 -19.29
CA LEU A 2 -12.75 16.87 -18.37
C LEU A 2 -13.88 17.75 -18.93
N ALA A 3 -14.04 17.84 -20.23
CA ALA A 3 -15.08 18.62 -20.89
C ALA A 3 -16.38 17.83 -21.23
N LEU A 4 -16.39 16.51 -21.00
CA LEU A 4 -17.53 15.65 -21.30
C LEU A 4 -18.86 16.11 -20.63
N PRO A 5 -18.84 16.61 -19.37
CA PRO A 5 -20.05 17.12 -18.72
C PRO A 5 -20.68 18.33 -19.41
N LEU A 6 -19.95 19.07 -20.26
CA LEU A 6 -20.50 20.21 -21.03
C LEU A 6 -21.64 19.80 -21.97
N LEU A 7 -21.75 18.51 -22.29
CA LEU A 7 -22.88 17.98 -23.08
C LEU A 7 -24.22 18.01 -22.30
N LEU A 8 -24.14 18.04 -20.94
CA LEU A 8 -25.32 17.92 -20.08
C LEU A 8 -25.53 19.13 -19.17
N ILE A 9 -24.46 19.90 -18.90
CA ILE A 9 -24.52 21.06 -17.98
C ILE A 9 -23.89 22.29 -18.62
N ARG A 10 -24.33 23.47 -18.16
CA ARG A 10 -23.81 24.76 -18.66
C ARG A 10 -22.36 24.98 -18.18
N ALA A 11 -21.55 25.62 -19.02
CA ALA A 11 -20.12 25.83 -18.75
C ALA A 11 -19.84 26.49 -17.38
N TYR A 12 -20.68 27.48 -16.96
CA TYR A 12 -20.49 28.13 -15.65
C TYR A 12 -20.72 27.17 -14.47
N GLN A 13 -21.65 26.23 -14.60
CA GLN A 13 -21.91 25.22 -13.57
C GLN A 13 -20.73 24.24 -13.46
N LEU A 14 -20.14 23.85 -14.58
CA LEU A 14 -18.96 22.99 -14.60
C LEU A 14 -17.76 23.68 -13.92
N VAL A 15 -17.49 24.95 -14.25
CA VAL A 15 -16.41 25.72 -13.63
C VAL A 15 -16.63 25.86 -12.11
N ARG A 16 -17.88 26.11 -11.70
CA ARG A 16 -18.24 26.19 -10.27
C ARG A 16 -17.98 24.86 -9.57
N GLN A 17 -18.43 23.75 -10.13
CA GLN A 17 -18.21 22.41 -9.56
C GLN A 17 -16.71 22.08 -9.43
N TYR A 18 -15.89 22.43 -10.43
CA TYR A 18 -14.44 22.22 -10.35
C TYR A 18 -13.79 23.11 -9.29
N LYS A 19 -14.23 24.35 -9.13
CA LYS A 19 -13.75 25.23 -8.05
C LYS A 19 -14.12 24.68 -6.67
N GLU A 20 -15.37 24.28 -6.48
CA GLU A 20 -15.84 23.66 -5.23
C GLU A 20 -15.07 22.36 -4.93
N TRP A 21 -14.84 21.52 -5.93
CA TRP A 21 -14.03 20.31 -5.80
C TRP A 21 -12.57 20.61 -5.43
N LEU A 22 -11.94 21.59 -6.08
CA LEU A 22 -10.58 22.04 -5.73
C LEU A 22 -10.52 22.59 -4.31
N THR A 23 -11.52 23.36 -3.90
CA THR A 23 -11.61 23.89 -2.52
C THR A 23 -11.75 22.75 -1.52
N LEU A 24 -12.59 21.77 -1.80
CA LEU A 24 -12.72 20.57 -0.97
C LEU A 24 -11.39 19.81 -0.87
N LEU A 25 -10.66 19.62 -1.98
CA LEU A 25 -9.35 18.98 -1.95
C LEU A 25 -8.30 19.75 -1.14
N GLN A 26 -8.37 21.10 -1.15
CA GLN A 26 -7.45 21.95 -0.39
C GLN A 26 -7.82 22.00 1.11
N THR A 27 -9.11 22.04 1.43
CA THR A 27 -9.59 22.09 2.82
C THR A 27 -9.69 20.71 3.48
N ASP A 28 -9.71 19.63 2.70
CA ASP A 28 -9.73 18.27 3.19
C ASP A 28 -8.33 17.84 3.72
N HIS A 29 -7.87 18.63 4.68
CA HIS A 29 -6.78 18.25 5.58
C HIS A 29 -7.37 17.35 6.68
N ALA A 30 -7.96 16.21 6.26
CA ALA A 30 -8.47 15.24 7.21
C ALA A 30 -7.37 14.97 8.25
N ALA A 31 -7.69 15.27 9.50
CA ALA A 31 -6.79 15.10 10.65
C ALA A 31 -6.43 13.60 10.87
N SER A 32 -7.16 12.69 10.22
CA SER A 32 -6.90 11.27 10.30
C SER A 32 -5.71 10.88 9.43
N SER A 33 -4.74 10.21 10.05
CA SER A 33 -3.59 9.62 9.33
C SER A 33 -3.98 8.39 8.49
N GLY A 34 -5.27 8.10 8.36
CA GLY A 34 -5.83 7.01 7.56
C GLY A 34 -5.32 5.62 7.95
N LEU A 35 -5.75 4.63 7.17
CA LEU A 35 -5.26 3.24 7.26
C LEU A 35 -3.91 3.10 6.52
N SER A 36 -2.86 3.72 7.04
CA SER A 36 -1.56 3.86 6.37
C SER A 36 -0.39 3.62 7.32
N VAL A 37 0.82 3.54 6.77
CA VAL A 37 2.08 3.49 7.56
C VAL A 37 2.15 4.66 8.54
N GLN A 38 1.73 5.86 8.12
CA GLN A 38 1.72 7.04 8.99
C GLN A 38 0.77 6.87 10.16
N GLY A 39 -0.47 6.43 9.91
CA GLY A 39 -1.44 6.18 10.97
C GLY A 39 -0.99 5.09 11.94
N TRP A 40 -0.40 4.02 11.41
CA TRP A 40 0.15 2.95 12.23
C TRP A 40 1.28 3.45 13.13
N LEU A 41 2.25 4.22 12.62
CA LEU A 41 3.33 4.82 13.42
C LEU A 41 2.79 5.75 14.51
N GLN A 42 1.77 6.53 14.20
CA GLN A 42 1.13 7.43 15.17
C GLN A 42 0.46 6.67 16.29
N VAL A 43 -0.30 5.63 15.98
CA VAL A 43 -1.08 4.87 16.96
C VAL A 43 -0.16 4.02 17.87
N TRP A 44 0.86 3.37 17.28
CA TRP A 44 1.69 2.41 18.03
C TRP A 44 2.89 3.05 18.72
N PHE A 45 3.44 4.13 18.18
CA PHE A 45 4.67 4.75 18.67
C PHE A 45 4.50 6.22 19.07
N GLY A 46 3.31 6.80 18.88
CA GLY A 46 3.07 8.23 19.12
C GLY A 46 3.88 9.15 18.18
N TYR A 47 4.49 8.58 17.14
CA TYR A 47 5.35 9.31 16.22
C TYR A 47 4.57 9.80 15.01
N THR A 48 4.58 11.12 14.79
CA THR A 48 3.85 11.80 13.70
C THR A 48 4.85 12.44 12.73
N PRO A 49 5.52 11.67 11.88
CA PRO A 49 6.44 12.24 10.90
C PRO A 49 5.68 13.03 9.84
N ALA A 50 6.37 13.96 9.20
CA ALA A 50 5.79 14.70 8.07
C ALA A 50 5.33 13.72 6.98
N LYS A 51 4.13 13.95 6.41
CA LYS A 51 3.53 13.08 5.37
C LYS A 51 4.48 12.83 4.21
N GLY A 52 5.20 13.87 3.77
CA GLY A 52 6.18 13.78 2.70
C GLY A 52 7.37 12.87 3.03
N SER A 53 7.85 12.86 4.27
CA SER A 53 9.02 12.06 4.68
C SER A 53 8.75 10.56 4.55
N ILE A 54 7.56 10.10 4.97
CA ILE A 54 7.16 8.69 4.86
C ILE A 54 7.01 8.29 3.40
N LEU A 55 6.39 9.14 2.59
CA LEU A 55 6.21 8.89 1.17
C LEU A 55 7.56 8.78 0.45
N VAL A 56 8.47 9.72 0.71
CA VAL A 56 9.83 9.73 0.14
C VAL A 56 10.61 8.49 0.57
N PHE A 57 10.54 8.11 1.85
CA PHE A 57 11.17 6.89 2.35
C PHE A 57 10.63 5.63 1.67
N GLY A 58 9.30 5.49 1.58
CA GLY A 58 8.67 4.37 0.88
C GLY A 58 9.00 4.32 -0.61
N LEU A 59 9.07 5.50 -1.26
CA LEU A 59 9.49 5.62 -2.67
C LEU A 59 10.95 5.21 -2.85
N PHE A 60 11.83 5.64 -1.94
CA PHE A 60 13.24 5.26 -1.96
C PHE A 60 13.42 3.74 -1.90
N ILE A 61 12.75 3.06 -0.96
CA ILE A 61 12.79 1.60 -0.86
C ILE A 61 12.26 0.95 -2.15
N LEU A 62 11.16 1.48 -2.71
CA LEU A 62 10.60 0.97 -3.97
C LEU A 62 11.59 1.10 -5.13
N LEU A 63 12.29 2.24 -5.24
CA LEU A 63 13.32 2.46 -6.27
C LEU A 63 14.51 1.51 -6.11
N VAL A 64 14.94 1.23 -4.88
CA VAL A 64 15.94 0.18 -4.60
C VAL A 64 15.44 -1.19 -5.05
N GLY A 65 14.15 -1.48 -4.86
CA GLY A 65 13.52 -2.70 -5.38
C GLY A 65 13.51 -2.77 -6.91
N VAL A 66 13.23 -1.66 -7.60
CA VAL A 66 13.32 -1.56 -9.07
C VAL A 66 14.74 -1.88 -9.53
N TRP A 67 15.74 -1.26 -8.91
CA TRP A 67 17.15 -1.55 -9.20
C TRP A 67 17.50 -3.03 -8.98
N ALA A 68 17.05 -3.63 -7.88
CA ALA A 68 17.27 -5.03 -7.58
C ALA A 68 16.64 -5.97 -8.62
N VAL A 69 15.44 -5.66 -9.08
CA VAL A 69 14.74 -6.40 -10.13
C VAL A 69 15.44 -6.24 -11.48
N TYR A 70 15.92 -5.06 -11.81
CA TYR A 70 16.71 -4.82 -13.01
C TYR A 70 17.97 -5.71 -13.04
N ARG A 71 18.65 -5.84 -11.88
CA ARG A 71 19.83 -6.70 -11.72
C ARG A 71 19.50 -8.19 -11.79
N SER A 72 18.39 -8.64 -11.23
CA SER A 72 17.99 -10.05 -11.21
C SER A 72 17.38 -10.51 -12.54
N ASN A 73 16.70 -9.61 -13.24
CA ASN A 73 16.05 -9.78 -14.54
C ASN A 73 15.19 -11.06 -14.69
N THR A 74 14.55 -11.52 -13.61
CA THR A 74 13.66 -12.67 -13.67
C THR A 74 12.20 -12.26 -13.84
N ARG A 75 11.40 -13.09 -14.52
CA ARG A 75 9.96 -12.83 -14.68
C ARG A 75 9.25 -12.78 -13.32
N ALA A 76 9.62 -13.66 -12.40
CA ALA A 76 9.03 -13.71 -11.07
C ALA A 76 9.31 -12.43 -10.27
N SER A 77 10.56 -11.92 -10.27
CA SER A 77 10.90 -10.68 -9.56
C SER A 77 10.17 -9.46 -10.10
N ARG A 78 9.92 -9.40 -11.42
CA ARG A 78 9.11 -8.32 -12.03
C ARG A 78 7.66 -8.34 -11.51
N TRP A 79 7.02 -9.52 -11.48
CA TRP A 79 5.67 -9.64 -10.93
C TRP A 79 5.61 -9.33 -9.44
N GLN A 80 6.59 -9.77 -8.66
CA GLN A 80 6.66 -9.44 -7.23
C GLN A 80 6.82 -7.93 -7.01
N LEU A 81 7.60 -7.24 -7.85
CA LEU A 81 7.71 -5.78 -7.79
C LEU A 81 6.38 -5.09 -8.10
N TRP A 82 5.63 -5.57 -9.10
CA TRP A 82 4.27 -5.08 -9.37
C TRP A 82 3.34 -5.29 -8.18
N GLY A 83 3.39 -6.45 -7.53
CA GLY A 83 2.66 -6.71 -6.30
C GLY A 83 3.04 -5.73 -5.18
N ALA A 84 4.35 -5.51 -4.97
CA ALA A 84 4.85 -4.53 -4.00
C ALA A 84 4.41 -3.10 -4.33
N PHE A 85 4.38 -2.71 -5.60
CA PHE A 85 3.92 -1.40 -6.04
C PHE A 85 2.43 -1.18 -5.72
N LEU A 86 1.57 -2.16 -6.01
CA LEU A 86 0.14 -2.08 -5.66
C LEU A 86 -0.07 -1.92 -4.15
N MET A 87 0.68 -2.65 -3.34
CA MET A 87 0.63 -2.51 -1.89
C MET A 87 1.15 -1.14 -1.44
N TRP A 88 2.25 -0.65 -2.04
CA TRP A 88 2.85 0.64 -1.73
C TRP A 88 1.84 1.78 -1.93
N VAL A 89 1.12 1.79 -3.05
CA VAL A 89 0.09 2.81 -3.35
C VAL A 89 -0.96 2.89 -2.24
N VAL A 90 -1.28 1.77 -1.60
CA VAL A 90 -2.28 1.73 -0.52
C VAL A 90 -1.67 2.13 0.81
N ILE A 91 -0.59 1.45 1.25
CA ILE A 91 -0.06 1.61 2.62
C ILE A 91 0.65 2.94 2.85
N PHE A 92 1.18 3.59 1.79
CA PHE A 92 1.80 4.92 1.89
C PHE A 92 0.84 6.07 1.57
N ASN A 93 -0.39 5.76 1.16
CA ASN A 93 -1.42 6.78 0.99
C ASN A 93 -2.07 7.12 2.34
N HIS A 94 -1.86 8.33 2.82
CA HIS A 94 -2.45 8.81 4.08
C HIS A 94 -3.99 8.95 4.05
N LYS A 95 -4.59 8.93 2.85
CA LYS A 95 -6.04 8.92 2.64
C LYS A 95 -6.56 7.52 2.25
N ALA A 96 -5.80 6.45 2.54
CA ALA A 96 -6.25 5.11 2.24
C ALA A 96 -7.50 4.76 3.03
N GLU A 97 -8.54 4.39 2.31
CA GLU A 97 -9.82 3.93 2.85
C GLU A 97 -9.95 2.41 2.68
N SER A 98 -10.95 1.84 3.33
CA SER A 98 -11.21 0.39 3.26
C SER A 98 -11.30 -0.18 1.85
N PRO A 99 -11.97 0.47 0.87
CA PRO A 99 -12.07 -0.05 -0.49
C PRO A 99 -10.73 -0.13 -1.23
N THR A 100 -9.78 0.77 -0.93
CA THR A 100 -8.47 0.77 -1.61
C THR A 100 -7.62 -0.45 -1.28
N TYR A 101 -7.92 -1.13 -0.16
CA TYR A 101 -7.20 -2.34 0.27
C TYR A 101 -7.38 -3.55 -0.66
N VAL A 102 -8.35 -3.51 -1.57
CA VAL A 102 -8.46 -4.49 -2.66
C VAL A 102 -7.17 -4.52 -3.50
N LEU A 103 -6.53 -3.37 -3.76
CA LEU A 103 -5.25 -3.30 -4.47
C LEU A 103 -4.14 -3.98 -3.67
N ALA A 104 -4.09 -3.78 -2.35
CA ALA A 104 -3.11 -4.45 -1.50
C ALA A 104 -3.30 -5.97 -1.51
N LEU A 105 -4.55 -6.45 -1.51
CA LEU A 105 -4.88 -7.87 -1.61
C LEU A 105 -4.46 -8.46 -2.96
N CYS A 106 -4.69 -7.74 -4.07
CA CYS A 106 -4.20 -8.14 -5.39
C CYS A 106 -2.67 -8.24 -5.39
N GLY A 107 -1.98 -7.26 -4.80
CA GLY A 107 -0.52 -7.28 -4.64
C GLY A 107 -0.01 -8.49 -3.87
N ALA A 108 -0.68 -8.84 -2.77
CA ALA A 108 -0.39 -10.02 -1.95
C ALA A 108 -0.60 -11.32 -2.75
N GLY A 109 -1.68 -11.41 -3.53
CA GLY A 109 -1.98 -12.55 -4.40
C GLY A 109 -0.92 -12.75 -5.48
N ILE A 110 -0.51 -11.67 -6.16
CA ILE A 110 0.56 -11.69 -7.17
C ILE A 110 1.86 -12.20 -6.54
N TRP A 111 2.24 -11.67 -5.37
CA TRP A 111 3.44 -12.14 -4.68
C TRP A 111 3.35 -13.63 -4.35
N TYR A 112 2.25 -14.09 -3.78
CA TYR A 112 2.09 -15.47 -3.38
C TYR A 112 2.15 -16.43 -4.58
N THR A 113 1.42 -16.14 -5.66
CA THR A 113 1.36 -17.02 -6.85
C THR A 113 2.68 -17.06 -7.64
N THR A 114 3.55 -16.06 -7.50
CA THR A 114 4.85 -16.04 -8.19
C THR A 114 5.96 -16.79 -7.44
N ARG A 115 5.69 -17.26 -6.22
CA ARG A 115 6.67 -18.03 -5.43
C ARG A 115 6.57 -19.51 -5.77
N LYS A 116 7.75 -20.14 -5.96
CA LYS A 116 7.82 -21.60 -6.25
C LYS A 116 7.62 -22.49 -5.02
N LYS A 117 7.97 -21.99 -3.85
CA LYS A 117 7.81 -22.70 -2.56
C LYS A 117 7.23 -21.74 -1.55
N HIS A 118 6.26 -22.19 -0.79
CA HIS A 118 5.59 -21.43 0.26
C HIS A 118 6.03 -21.93 1.62
N ARG A 119 6.46 -21.04 2.47
CA ARG A 119 6.69 -21.33 3.89
C ARG A 119 5.37 -21.13 4.63
N MET A 120 5.14 -21.90 5.69
CA MET A 120 3.92 -21.77 6.50
C MET A 120 3.69 -20.33 6.98
N ALA A 121 4.75 -19.63 7.40
CA ALA A 121 4.67 -18.24 7.78
C ALA A 121 4.17 -17.30 6.66
N GLU A 122 4.51 -17.56 5.40
CA GLU A 122 4.07 -16.80 4.24
C GLU A 122 2.56 -17.01 3.98
N SER A 123 2.09 -18.25 4.13
CA SER A 123 0.66 -18.57 4.00
C SER A 123 -0.16 -17.96 5.15
N ILE A 124 0.35 -17.98 6.37
CA ILE A 124 -0.27 -17.32 7.52
C ILE A 124 -0.32 -15.81 7.28
N LEU A 125 0.75 -15.20 6.80
CA LEU A 125 0.79 -13.76 6.53
C LEU A 125 -0.22 -13.36 5.43
N LEU A 126 -0.33 -14.17 4.35
CA LEU A 126 -1.35 -13.96 3.32
C LEU A 126 -2.77 -14.06 3.90
N LEU A 127 -3.00 -15.07 4.76
CA LEU A 127 -4.29 -15.25 5.42
C LEU A 127 -4.63 -14.03 6.31
N LEU A 128 -3.65 -13.51 7.06
CA LEU A 128 -3.84 -12.29 7.87
C LEU A 128 -4.17 -11.09 6.99
N VAL A 129 -3.46 -10.89 5.88
CA VAL A 129 -3.80 -9.83 4.90
C VAL A 129 -5.23 -10.00 4.42
N PHE A 130 -5.63 -11.22 4.04
CA PHE A 130 -6.99 -11.50 3.58
C PHE A 130 -8.04 -11.19 4.65
N ILE A 131 -7.86 -11.67 5.87
CA ILE A 131 -8.80 -11.45 6.98
C ILE A 131 -8.93 -9.95 7.28
N PHE A 132 -7.81 -9.26 7.49
CA PHE A 132 -7.86 -7.86 7.90
C PHE A 132 -8.18 -6.90 6.76
N ALA A 133 -7.71 -7.14 5.54
CA ALA A 133 -7.98 -6.27 4.40
C ALA A 133 -9.35 -6.51 3.77
N SER A 134 -9.81 -7.76 3.69
CA SER A 134 -11.03 -8.14 2.97
C SER A 134 -12.24 -8.37 3.88
N LEU A 135 -12.09 -9.14 4.97
CA LEU A 135 -13.24 -9.52 5.80
C LEU A 135 -13.64 -8.44 6.82
N THR A 136 -12.70 -7.64 7.31
CA THR A 136 -12.98 -6.61 8.34
C THR A 136 -14.09 -5.62 7.96
N PRO A 137 -14.21 -5.13 6.70
CA PRO A 137 -15.29 -4.21 6.33
C PRO A 137 -16.63 -4.91 6.10
N THR A 138 -16.69 -6.23 6.14
CA THR A 138 -17.91 -7.00 5.90
C THR A 138 -18.65 -7.33 7.20
N ASP A 139 -19.93 -7.67 7.10
CA ASP A 139 -20.75 -8.12 8.25
C ASP A 139 -20.34 -9.49 8.78
N LEU A 140 -19.49 -10.22 8.06
CA LEU A 140 -18.92 -11.49 8.52
C LEU A 140 -17.94 -11.31 9.68
N PHE A 141 -17.39 -10.10 9.84
CA PHE A 141 -16.47 -9.80 10.93
C PHE A 141 -17.21 -9.18 12.12
N PRO A 142 -17.10 -9.74 13.34
CA PRO A 142 -17.84 -9.26 14.53
C PRO A 142 -17.58 -7.78 14.78
N ALA A 143 -18.65 -6.98 14.82
CA ALA A 143 -18.56 -5.53 15.02
C ALA A 143 -17.88 -5.12 16.33
N SER A 144 -18.02 -5.94 17.39
CA SER A 144 -17.36 -5.74 18.68
C SER A 144 -15.83 -5.80 18.55
N ILE A 145 -15.30 -6.84 17.90
CA ILE A 145 -13.86 -7.02 17.68
C ILE A 145 -13.32 -5.91 16.76
N ARG A 146 -14.07 -5.57 15.71
CA ARG A 146 -13.67 -4.49 14.80
C ARG A 146 -13.49 -3.17 15.53
N ARG A 147 -14.48 -2.75 16.33
CA ARG A 147 -14.46 -1.46 17.04
C ARG A 147 -13.48 -1.42 18.20
N GLN A 148 -13.28 -2.55 18.91
CA GLN A 148 -12.41 -2.59 20.09
C GLN A 148 -10.93 -2.79 19.75
N TRP A 149 -10.62 -3.54 18.67
CA TRP A 149 -9.26 -3.98 18.38
C TRP A 149 -8.75 -3.53 17.00
N VAL A 150 -9.57 -3.67 15.96
CA VAL A 150 -9.06 -3.46 14.59
C VAL A 150 -8.92 -1.97 14.26
N GLU A 151 -9.96 -1.19 14.54
CA GLU A 151 -9.98 0.23 14.24
C GLU A 151 -9.01 1.04 15.13
N PRO A 152 -9.01 0.90 16.47
CA PRO A 152 -8.13 1.68 17.33
C PRO A 152 -6.65 1.40 17.11
N TYR A 153 -6.28 0.16 16.82
CA TYR A 153 -4.89 -0.26 16.61
C TYR A 153 -4.47 -0.31 15.15
N LEU A 154 -5.33 0.10 14.22
CA LEU A 154 -5.10 0.07 12.78
C LEU A 154 -4.57 -1.30 12.28
N LEU A 155 -5.07 -2.39 12.87
CA LEU A 155 -4.63 -3.75 12.58
C LEU A 155 -4.82 -4.14 11.11
N LYS A 156 -5.67 -3.42 10.37
CA LYS A 156 -5.86 -3.62 8.94
C LYS A 156 -4.61 -3.30 8.12
N ALA A 157 -3.87 -2.28 8.51
CA ALA A 157 -2.66 -1.86 7.81
C ALA A 157 -1.46 -2.77 8.13
N LEU A 158 -1.37 -3.28 9.35
CA LEU A 158 -0.20 -3.99 9.86
C LEU A 158 0.23 -5.20 9.00
N PRO A 159 -0.64 -6.17 8.66
CA PRO A 159 -0.24 -7.31 7.84
C PRO A 159 0.23 -6.89 6.44
N CYS A 160 -0.38 -5.83 5.88
CA CYS A 160 0.03 -5.31 4.57
C CYS A 160 1.42 -4.66 4.63
N ILE A 161 1.72 -3.91 5.70
CA ILE A 161 3.04 -3.29 5.92
C ILE A 161 4.10 -4.39 6.07
N VAL A 162 3.84 -5.41 6.91
CA VAL A 162 4.76 -6.53 7.13
C VAL A 162 5.00 -7.29 5.82
N LEU A 163 3.93 -7.61 5.08
CA LEU A 163 4.06 -8.32 3.82
C LEU A 163 4.84 -7.51 2.78
N TRP A 164 4.57 -6.21 2.67
CA TRP A 164 5.33 -5.33 1.80
C TRP A 164 6.84 -5.36 2.14
N GLY A 165 7.17 -5.27 3.42
CA GLY A 165 8.55 -5.39 3.89
C GLY A 165 9.19 -6.73 3.52
N VAL A 166 8.46 -7.85 3.67
CA VAL A 166 8.92 -9.19 3.27
C VAL A 166 9.18 -9.28 1.78
N ILE A 167 8.30 -8.71 0.95
CA ILE A 167 8.47 -8.68 -0.51
C ILE A 167 9.72 -7.89 -0.86
N MET A 168 9.85 -6.67 -0.35
CA MET A 168 10.99 -5.79 -0.65
C MET A 168 12.30 -6.42 -0.18
N TRP A 169 12.34 -6.99 1.02
CA TRP A 169 13.49 -7.72 1.53
C TRP A 169 13.90 -8.88 0.63
N GLY A 170 12.92 -9.67 0.19
CA GLY A 170 13.14 -10.80 -0.72
C GLY A 170 13.64 -10.41 -2.11
N LEU A 171 13.32 -9.21 -2.59
CA LEU A 171 13.82 -8.67 -3.86
C LEU A 171 15.23 -8.07 -3.72
N ILE A 172 15.48 -7.32 -2.64
CA ILE A 172 16.68 -6.52 -2.46
C ILE A 172 17.88 -7.37 -2.01
N LEU A 173 17.68 -8.27 -1.04
CA LEU A 173 18.77 -9.05 -0.44
C LEU A 173 19.57 -9.89 -1.44
N PRO A 174 18.95 -10.64 -2.37
CA PRO A 174 19.69 -11.41 -3.37
C PRO A 174 20.51 -10.55 -4.34
N ALA A 175 20.02 -9.35 -4.66
CA ALA A 175 20.72 -8.43 -5.56
C ALA A 175 22.03 -7.92 -4.94
N PHE A 176 22.03 -7.61 -3.65
CA PHE A 176 23.24 -7.21 -2.94
C PHE A 176 24.25 -8.36 -2.82
N LYS A 177 23.81 -9.59 -2.53
CA LYS A 177 24.72 -10.76 -2.45
C LYS A 177 25.43 -11.02 -3.78
N LYS A 178 24.72 -10.87 -4.90
CA LYS A 178 25.33 -11.04 -6.24
C LYS A 178 26.38 -9.99 -6.53
N THR A 179 26.20 -8.75 -6.08
CA THR A 179 27.17 -7.66 -6.25
C THR A 179 28.47 -7.91 -5.50
N THR A 180 28.39 -8.55 -4.32
CA THR A 180 29.58 -8.84 -3.49
C THR A 180 30.41 -10.02 -4.04
N GLN A 181 29.78 -10.91 -4.83
CA GLN A 181 30.46 -12.08 -5.40
C GLN A 181 31.10 -11.83 -6.77
N ASP A 182 30.76 -10.72 -7.43
CA ASP A 182 31.27 -10.36 -8.75
C ASP A 182 31.94 -8.96 -8.72
N PRO A 183 33.16 -8.83 -8.10
CA PRO A 183 33.85 -7.54 -7.97
C PRO A 183 34.57 -7.12 -9.26
N LYS A 184 34.39 -7.84 -10.38
CA LYS A 184 35.04 -7.55 -11.65
C LYS A 184 34.05 -7.51 -12.80
N SER A 185 33.51 -6.34 -13.05
CA SER A 185 33.07 -5.92 -14.39
C SER A 185 33.11 -4.40 -14.49
#